data_4df8a473902f6f1185c2768b00313277
#
_entry.id   4df8a473902f6f1185c2768b00313277
#
_cell.length_a   1.000
_cell.length_b   1.000
_cell.length_c   1.000
_cell.angle_alpha   90.00
_cell.angle_beta   90.00
_cell.angle_gamma   90.00
#
_symmetry.space_group_name_H-M   'P 1'
#
loop_
_entity.id
_entity.type
_entity.pdbx_description
1 polymer ?
#
loop_
_entity_poly.entity_id
_entity_poly.type
_entity_poly.pdbx_seq_one_letter_code
_entity_poly.pdbx_strand_id
1 'polypeptide(L)'
;MEGANLSGDLENPGRDLGKGTIISVCASFTHYALLFTLAAFAFPHSTLVGRDTVFQDVEFWPGIAVIGISIVGFSAALGSFIGGARVLQALARDGVFKTLGFLGKGYGKGDEPRRAILLMYIVYALQKIKRSA
;
A
#
# COMPACT_ATOMS: atom_id res chain seq x y z
N MET A 1 0.05 6.37 3.81
CA MET A 1 -0.29 7.47 2.86
C MET A 1 -1.48 7.13 1.95
N GLU A 2 -1.85 5.88 1.79
CA GLU A 2 -2.96 5.45 0.92
C GLU A 2 -4.31 6.06 1.32
N GLY A 3 -4.60 6.20 2.62
CA GLY A 3 -5.83 6.84 3.09
C GLY A 3 -6.01 8.29 2.63
N ALA A 4 -4.92 9.04 2.47
CA ALA A 4 -4.97 10.40 1.94
C ALA A 4 -5.36 10.43 0.46
N ASN A 5 -4.91 9.44 -0.32
CA ASN A 5 -5.26 9.31 -1.74
C ASN A 5 -6.73 8.92 -1.98
N LEU A 6 -7.39 8.37 -0.95
CA LEU A 6 -8.81 7.99 -0.96
C LEU A 6 -9.70 9.01 -0.23
N SER A 7 -9.17 10.17 0.10
CA SER A 7 -9.89 11.21 0.86
C SER A 7 -11.17 11.70 0.20
N GLY A 8 -11.24 11.64 -1.13
CA GLY A 8 -12.43 12.03 -1.89
C GLY A 8 -13.66 11.14 -1.64
N ASP A 9 -13.48 9.94 -1.07
CA ASP A 9 -14.55 9.00 -0.76
C ASP A 9 -15.07 9.13 0.69
N LEU A 10 -14.45 10.01 1.49
CA LEU A 10 -14.82 10.24 2.90
C LEU A 10 -15.88 11.34 3.01
N GLU A 11 -16.84 11.16 3.91
CA GLU A 11 -17.89 12.15 4.19
C GLU A 11 -17.31 13.45 4.78
N ASN A 12 -16.35 13.34 5.71
CA ASN A 12 -15.67 14.46 6.35
C ASN A 12 -14.14 14.28 6.32
N PRO A 13 -13.47 14.45 5.15
CA PRO A 13 -12.06 14.11 4.97
C PRO A 13 -11.12 14.86 5.93
N GLY A 14 -11.38 16.12 6.23
CA GLY A 14 -10.53 16.94 7.12
C GLY A 14 -10.46 16.42 8.55
N ARG A 15 -11.54 15.84 9.06
CA ARG A 15 -11.61 15.29 10.42
C ARG A 15 -11.23 13.82 10.46
N ASP A 16 -11.71 13.04 9.50
CA ASP A 16 -11.62 11.58 9.52
C ASP A 16 -10.23 11.10 9.14
N LEU A 17 -9.55 11.81 8.22
CA LEU A 17 -8.15 11.53 7.88
C LEU A 17 -7.22 11.73 9.08
N GLY A 18 -7.33 12.85 9.79
CA GLY A 18 -6.49 13.13 10.94
C GLY A 18 -6.67 12.10 12.05
N LYS A 19 -7.92 11.82 12.42
CA LYS A 19 -8.24 10.83 13.45
C LYS A 19 -7.85 9.41 13.02
N GLY A 20 -8.21 9.01 11.82
CA GLY A 20 -7.91 7.69 11.30
C GLY A 20 -6.40 7.43 11.23
N THR A 21 -5.61 8.42 10.80
CA THR A 21 -4.15 8.32 10.75
C THR A 21 -3.56 8.16 12.14
N ILE A 22 -3.96 8.97 13.12
CA ILE A 22 -3.45 8.87 14.50
C ILE A 22 -3.81 7.51 15.10
N ILE A 23 -5.06 7.07 14.98
CA ILE A 23 -5.50 5.78 15.49
C ILE A 23 -4.70 4.63 14.84
N SER A 24 -4.53 4.67 13.53
CA SER A 24 -3.77 3.64 12.80
C SER A 24 -2.30 3.58 13.23
N VAL A 25 -1.67 4.74 13.40
CA VAL A 25 -0.27 4.82 13.85
C VAL A 25 -0.14 4.28 15.28
N CYS A 26 -1.02 4.69 16.20
CA CYS A 26 -1.01 4.20 17.58
C CYS A 26 -1.26 2.68 17.64
N ALA A 27 -2.23 2.18 16.88
CA ALA A 27 -2.53 0.76 16.82
C ALA A 27 -1.34 -0.05 16.26
N SER A 28 -0.74 0.42 15.18
CA SER A 28 0.43 -0.22 14.58
C SER A 28 1.63 -0.20 15.53
N PHE A 29 1.89 0.93 16.17
CA PHE A 29 2.98 1.05 17.16
C PHE A 29 2.79 0.06 18.33
N THR A 30 1.57 0.00 18.89
CA THR A 30 1.25 -0.94 19.97
C THR A 30 1.44 -2.39 19.53
N HIS A 31 0.96 -2.72 18.32
CA HIS A 31 1.11 -4.06 17.76
C HIS A 31 2.58 -4.45 17.59
N TYR A 32 3.40 -3.58 16.99
CA TYR A 32 4.83 -3.85 16.80
C TYR A 32 5.59 -3.89 18.14
N ALA A 33 5.31 -2.99 19.07
CA ALA A 33 5.92 -3.00 20.40
C ALA A 33 5.64 -4.32 21.12
N LEU A 34 4.40 -4.80 21.08
CA LEU A 34 4.01 -6.09 21.65
C LEU A 34 4.74 -7.25 20.96
N LEU A 35 4.76 -7.27 19.65
CA LEU A 35 5.39 -8.33 18.84
C LEU A 35 6.90 -8.41 19.12
N PHE A 36 7.61 -7.29 19.14
CA PHE A 36 9.05 -7.27 19.44
C PHE A 36 9.34 -7.66 20.88
N THR A 37 8.50 -7.23 21.82
CA THR A 37 8.65 -7.62 23.24
C THR A 37 8.48 -9.13 23.38
N LEU A 38 7.43 -9.71 22.80
CA LEU A 38 7.21 -11.16 22.83
C LEU A 38 8.35 -11.92 22.15
N ALA A 39 8.83 -11.44 21.00
CA ALA A 39 9.96 -12.05 20.31
C ALA A 39 11.25 -12.03 21.16
N ALA A 40 11.51 -10.91 21.84
CA ALA A 40 12.69 -10.79 22.73
C ALA A 40 12.64 -11.75 23.92
N PHE A 41 11.47 -12.09 24.43
CA PHE A 41 11.30 -13.10 25.47
C PHE A 41 11.32 -14.55 24.95
N ALA A 42 10.84 -14.76 23.73
CA ALA A 42 10.69 -16.10 23.14
C ALA A 42 11.99 -16.64 22.53
N PHE A 43 12.87 -15.76 22.02
CA PHE A 43 14.07 -16.18 21.29
C PHE A 43 15.36 -15.64 21.89
N PRO A 44 16.47 -16.42 21.89
CA PRO A 44 17.78 -15.92 22.24
C PRO A 44 18.27 -14.89 21.20
N HIS A 45 19.03 -13.90 21.66
CA HIS A 45 19.56 -12.81 20.84
C HIS A 45 20.31 -13.30 19.57
N SER A 46 21.10 -14.37 19.70
CA SER A 46 21.83 -14.98 18.58
C SER A 46 20.91 -15.46 17.45
N THR A 47 19.72 -15.95 17.78
CA THR A 47 18.72 -16.42 16.81
C THR A 47 18.06 -15.24 16.12
N LEU A 48 17.70 -14.18 16.87
CA LEU A 48 17.07 -12.99 16.33
C LEU A 48 17.96 -12.22 15.34
N VAL A 49 19.27 -12.18 15.60
CA VAL A 49 20.23 -11.47 14.75
C VAL A 49 20.74 -12.35 13.60
N GLY A 50 20.81 -13.66 13.80
CA GLY A 50 21.42 -14.57 12.84
C GLY A 50 20.49 -15.18 11.79
N ARG A 51 19.16 -14.98 11.92
CA ARG A 51 18.17 -15.58 11.01
C ARG A 51 17.06 -14.62 10.63
N ASP A 52 16.87 -14.42 9.33
CA ASP A 52 15.80 -13.57 8.79
C ASP A 52 14.42 -14.25 8.83
N THR A 53 14.38 -15.57 9.07
CA THR A 53 13.17 -16.41 8.98
C THR A 53 12.69 -16.96 10.31
N VAL A 54 13.07 -16.34 11.44
CA VAL A 54 12.77 -16.84 12.81
C VAL A 54 11.27 -17.12 13.01
N PHE A 55 10.39 -16.26 12.48
CA PHE A 55 8.95 -16.45 12.62
C PHE A 55 8.40 -17.59 11.77
N GLN A 56 9.07 -17.94 10.66
CA GLN A 56 8.69 -19.09 9.83
C GLN A 56 9.11 -20.42 10.49
N ASP A 57 10.18 -20.42 11.26
CA ASP A 57 10.68 -21.63 11.92
C ASP A 57 9.79 -22.09 13.10
N VAL A 58 8.96 -21.17 13.65
CA VAL A 58 8.07 -21.44 14.79
C VAL A 58 6.59 -21.42 14.46
N GLU A 59 6.23 -21.24 13.20
CA GLU A 59 4.84 -21.26 12.80
C GLU A 59 4.22 -22.65 12.99
N PHE A 60 3.00 -22.68 13.54
CA PHE A 60 2.27 -23.92 13.79
C PHE A 60 1.92 -24.65 12.48
N TRP A 61 1.67 -23.91 11.41
CA TRP A 61 1.35 -24.45 10.08
C TRP A 61 2.37 -23.95 9.06
N PRO A 62 3.20 -24.86 8.49
CA PRO A 62 4.23 -24.46 7.51
C PRO A 62 3.65 -23.64 6.36
N GLY A 63 4.18 -22.45 6.15
CA GLY A 63 3.78 -21.55 5.06
C GLY A 63 2.71 -20.50 5.43
N ILE A 64 2.17 -20.48 6.64
CA ILE A 64 1.17 -19.47 7.04
C ILE A 64 1.75 -18.05 7.02
N ALA A 65 3.02 -17.89 7.44
CA ALA A 65 3.72 -16.63 7.38
C ALA A 65 3.91 -16.16 5.93
N VAL A 66 4.27 -17.07 5.04
CA VAL A 66 4.44 -16.77 3.59
C VAL A 66 3.11 -16.32 2.97
N ILE A 67 2.01 -17.01 3.29
CA ILE A 67 0.68 -16.63 2.84
C ILE A 67 0.29 -15.25 3.40
N GLY A 68 0.51 -15.01 4.70
CA GLY A 68 0.25 -13.72 5.33
C GLY A 68 1.02 -12.57 4.69
N ILE A 69 2.33 -12.73 4.50
CA ILE A 69 3.19 -11.74 3.84
C ILE A 69 2.73 -11.49 2.40
N SER A 70 2.36 -12.55 1.68
CA SER A 70 1.87 -12.45 0.30
C SER A 70 0.57 -11.65 0.22
N ILE A 71 -0.39 -11.91 1.11
CA ILE A 71 -1.67 -11.18 1.17
C ILE A 71 -1.43 -9.70 1.48
N VAL A 72 -0.61 -9.40 2.50
CA VAL A 72 -0.28 -8.02 2.89
C VAL A 72 0.44 -7.30 1.76
N GLY A 73 1.44 -7.95 1.14
CA GLY A 73 2.18 -7.40 0.01
C GLY A 73 1.28 -7.10 -1.19
N PHE A 74 0.37 -8.01 -1.51
CA PHE A 74 -0.60 -7.83 -2.59
C PHE A 74 -1.58 -6.68 -2.29
N SER A 75 -2.10 -6.61 -1.06
CA SER A 75 -2.97 -5.51 -0.62
C SER A 75 -2.28 -4.16 -0.70
N ALA A 76 -1.04 -4.06 -0.21
CA ALA A 76 -0.24 -2.84 -0.28
C ALA A 76 0.05 -2.42 -1.73
N ALA A 77 0.36 -3.38 -2.60
CA ALA A 77 0.60 -3.10 -4.02
C ALA A 77 -0.66 -2.57 -4.71
N LEU A 78 -1.83 -3.15 -4.44
CA LEU A 78 -3.11 -2.67 -4.98
C LEU A 78 -3.43 -1.25 -4.49
N GLY A 79 -3.28 -0.99 -3.19
CA GLY A 79 -3.54 0.33 -2.62
C GLY A 79 -2.63 1.40 -3.23
N SER A 80 -1.33 1.12 -3.34
CA SER A 80 -0.37 2.03 -3.96
C SER A 80 -0.67 2.27 -5.43
N PHE A 81 -1.12 1.25 -6.16
CA PHE A 81 -1.46 1.34 -7.58
C PHE A 81 -2.69 2.23 -7.79
N ILE A 82 -3.76 2.02 -7.02
CA ILE A 82 -4.99 2.81 -7.08
C ILE A 82 -4.71 4.26 -6.63
N GLY A 83 -3.96 4.43 -5.53
CA GLY A 83 -3.56 5.74 -5.04
C GLY A 83 -2.75 6.53 -6.06
N GLY A 84 -1.77 5.91 -6.70
CA GLY A 84 -0.99 6.53 -7.78
C GLY A 84 -1.85 6.96 -8.98
N ALA A 85 -2.83 6.13 -9.36
CA ALA A 85 -3.74 6.46 -10.44
C ALA A 85 -4.63 7.68 -10.12
N ARG A 86 -5.09 7.82 -8.86
CA ARG A 86 -5.85 9.00 -8.40
C ARG A 86 -5.01 10.27 -8.39
N VAL A 87 -3.75 10.19 -7.92
CA VAL A 87 -2.83 11.32 -7.97
C VAL A 87 -2.58 11.75 -9.42
N LEU A 88 -2.36 10.80 -10.33
CA LEU A 88 -2.17 11.10 -11.74
C LEU A 88 -3.42 11.74 -12.36
N GLN A 89 -4.62 11.29 -11.99
CA GLN A 89 -5.88 11.89 -12.41
C GLN A 89 -6.01 13.34 -11.92
N ALA A 90 -5.68 13.60 -10.65
CA ALA A 90 -5.71 14.93 -10.08
C ALA A 90 -4.73 15.89 -10.79
N LEU A 91 -3.48 15.47 -11.00
CA LEU A 91 -2.47 16.24 -11.73
C LEU A 91 -2.91 16.55 -13.17
N ALA A 92 -3.59 15.61 -13.82
CA ALA A 92 -4.14 15.82 -15.16
C ALA A 92 -5.30 16.83 -15.17
N ARG A 93 -6.12 16.87 -14.11
CA ARG A 93 -7.19 17.87 -13.94
C ARG A 93 -6.64 19.26 -13.69
N ASP A 94 -5.62 19.35 -12.87
CA ASP A 94 -4.96 20.61 -12.51
C ASP A 94 -4.16 21.21 -13.69
N GLY A 95 -4.10 20.50 -14.83
CA GLY A 95 -3.46 20.98 -16.05
C GLY A 95 -1.93 21.02 -15.98
N VAL A 96 -1.33 20.37 -14.97
CA VAL A 96 0.13 20.27 -14.82
C VAL A 96 0.77 19.67 -16.09
N PHE A 97 0.08 18.69 -16.68
CA PHE A 97 0.49 18.07 -17.94
C PHE A 97 -0.58 18.31 -19.01
N LYS A 98 -0.40 19.35 -19.85
CA LYS A 98 -1.35 19.72 -20.91
C LYS A 98 -1.69 18.55 -21.86
N THR A 99 -0.72 17.70 -22.16
CA THR A 99 -0.88 16.52 -23.02
C THR A 99 -1.67 15.36 -22.38
N LEU A 100 -1.74 15.32 -21.06
CA LEU A 100 -2.37 14.24 -20.31
C LEU A 100 -3.77 14.60 -19.77
N GLY A 101 -4.35 15.71 -20.20
CA GLY A 101 -5.67 16.18 -19.75
C GLY A 101 -6.80 15.15 -19.94
N PHE A 102 -6.66 14.22 -20.90
CA PHE A 102 -7.61 13.13 -21.09
C PHE A 102 -7.68 12.13 -19.91
N LEU A 103 -6.63 12.07 -19.08
CA LEU A 103 -6.58 11.21 -17.87
C LEU A 103 -7.39 11.81 -16.70
N GLY A 104 -7.65 13.11 -16.73
CA GLY A 104 -8.44 13.79 -15.71
C GLY A 104 -9.92 13.40 -15.70
N LYS A 105 -10.44 12.79 -16.78
CA LYS A 105 -11.83 12.33 -16.86
C LYS A 105 -12.00 11.01 -16.11
N GLY A 106 -12.75 11.04 -15.01
CA GLY A 106 -13.17 9.83 -14.30
C GLY A 106 -14.37 9.14 -14.94
N TYR A 107 -14.69 7.96 -14.46
CA TYR A 107 -15.79 7.13 -14.93
C TYR A 107 -16.75 6.78 -13.77
N GLY A 108 -18.06 6.91 -14.02
CA GLY A 108 -19.11 6.56 -13.07
C GLY A 108 -19.28 7.55 -11.90
N LYS A 109 -20.15 7.20 -10.94
CA LYS A 109 -20.48 8.04 -9.78
C LYS A 109 -19.30 8.23 -8.81
N GLY A 110 -18.36 7.29 -8.78
CA GLY A 110 -17.15 7.33 -7.94
C GLY A 110 -15.96 8.00 -8.60
N ASP A 111 -16.14 8.61 -9.79
CA ASP A 111 -15.08 9.31 -10.52
C ASP A 111 -13.80 8.46 -10.71
N GLU A 112 -13.98 7.17 -11.01
CA GLU A 112 -12.90 6.19 -11.06
C GLU A 112 -11.85 6.55 -12.13
N PRO A 113 -10.54 6.49 -11.79
CA PRO A 113 -9.45 6.87 -12.69
C PRO A 113 -9.06 5.76 -13.69
N ARG A 114 -10.04 5.16 -14.40
CA ARG A 114 -9.79 4.00 -15.27
C ARG A 114 -8.71 4.25 -16.32
N ARG A 115 -8.66 5.47 -16.88
CA ARG A 115 -7.67 5.85 -17.90
C ARG A 115 -6.27 5.98 -17.31
N ALA A 116 -6.17 6.53 -16.09
CA ALA A 116 -4.90 6.62 -15.38
C ALA A 116 -4.39 5.23 -14.98
N ILE A 117 -5.28 4.33 -14.53
CA ILE A 117 -4.97 2.92 -14.23
C ILE A 117 -4.40 2.22 -15.46
N LEU A 118 -5.05 2.38 -16.62
CA LEU A 118 -4.59 1.77 -17.88
C LEU A 118 -3.19 2.27 -18.27
N LEU A 119 -2.96 3.58 -18.17
CA LEU A 119 -1.65 4.15 -18.48
C LEU A 119 -0.57 3.61 -17.54
N MET A 120 -0.82 3.57 -16.24
CA MET A 120 0.12 3.02 -15.26
C MET A 120 0.44 1.55 -15.54
N TYR A 121 -0.57 0.77 -15.93
CA TYR A 121 -0.37 -0.63 -16.31
C TYR A 121 0.52 -0.78 -17.54
N ILE A 122 0.32 0.04 -18.56
CA ILE A 122 1.16 0.06 -19.77
C ILE A 122 2.61 0.42 -19.43
N VAL A 123 2.80 1.47 -18.62
CA VAL A 123 4.15 1.90 -18.18
C VAL A 123 4.84 0.78 -17.39
N TYR A 124 4.13 0.13 -16.48
CA TYR A 124 4.65 -1.00 -15.73
C TYR A 124 5.04 -2.17 -16.64
N ALA A 125 4.18 -2.53 -17.61
CA ALA A 125 4.45 -3.61 -18.55
C ALA A 125 5.69 -3.32 -19.40
N LEU A 126 5.84 -2.08 -19.90
CA LEU A 126 7.02 -1.65 -20.66
C LEU A 126 8.31 -1.69 -19.82
N GLN A 127 8.26 -1.25 -18.57
CA GLN A 127 9.41 -1.35 -17.65
C GLN A 127 9.81 -2.81 -17.40
N LYS A 128 8.83 -3.70 -17.25
CA LYS A 128 9.10 -5.12 -17.04
C LYS A 128 9.79 -5.74 -18.25
N ILE A 129 9.32 -5.42 -19.46
CA ILE A 129 9.93 -5.91 -20.71
C ILE A 129 11.39 -5.41 -20.83
N LYS A 130 11.62 -4.12 -20.56
CA LYS A 130 12.98 -3.53 -20.62
C LYS A 130 13.93 -4.13 -19.58
N ARG A 131 13.44 -4.61 -18.46
CA ARG A 131 14.25 -5.21 -17.39
C ARG A 131 14.56 -6.69 -17.66
N SER A 132 13.76 -7.34 -18.51
CA SER A 132 13.88 -8.74 -18.90
C SER A 132 14.72 -8.95 -20.17
N ALA A 133 15.03 -7.86 -20.89
CA ALA A 133 15.91 -7.83 -22.07
C ALA A 133 17.33 -7.40 -21.68
#